data_d6f0d299a4fa66d8135a2d7b4b7cf3ae
#
_entry.id   d6f0d299a4fa66d8135a2d7b4b7cf3ae
#
_cell.length_a   1.000
_cell.length_b   1.000
_cell.length_c   1.000
_cell.angle_alpha   90.00
_cell.angle_beta   90.00
_cell.angle_gamma   90.00
#
_symmetry.space_group_name_H-M   'P 1'
#
loop_
_entity.id
_entity.type
_entity.pdbx_description
1 polymer ?
#
loop_
_entity_poly.entity_id
_entity_poly.type
_entity_poly.pdbx_seq_one_letter_code
_entity_poly.pdbx_strand_id
1 'polypeptide(L)'
;MTYGNAEFLPIVLGTNLNTYNIARSLHEAYGVRTLALGRFPLRETADSRIVDVRTYRDFDDPERIVAVLRELAEEFPGRKRLLIANIEFYTNVVIAHRAELEDLYVIPLVGEDLAARLMNKTDFARTCAELGVPHPETVIATAADVDAPGFGEDLPFPYPLILKPADTDTYPRLRFEGKKKVYLVQDAAELRNVGRRIYAAGYTDDLIVQEYLAGDESVMRVVNTYSDRHGRLRFLSAAQIVLGEYDPKLVGNYNAVVTMKDDRLTESVRHLLDSLGYVGAANLDVMYDRRTGTSKILEVNLRQGAASFYTMAAGGNLARCYVEDLVYGRALPEQVTSDARLWVNVPYPVVRALVPVSLRHRVKKARKHGVWHTLRYAPDRSLRRRLDVWRVDLRHTLDYVKFARSRPSA
;
A
#
# COMPACT_ATOMS: atom_id res chain seq x y z
N MET A 1 5.70 31.71 -1.22
CA MET A 1 4.56 31.14 -2.00
C MET A 1 3.42 30.87 -1.03
N THR A 2 2.20 31.22 -1.37
CA THR A 2 1.02 30.95 -0.53
C THR A 2 0.51 29.53 -0.80
N TYR A 3 0.39 28.71 0.24
CA TYR A 3 -0.15 27.33 0.15
C TYR A 3 -1.69 27.27 0.21
N GLY A 4 -2.37 28.41 0.08
CA GLY A 4 -3.84 28.51 -0.03
C GLY A 4 -4.62 28.37 1.27
N ASN A 5 -3.99 27.98 2.38
CA ASN A 5 -4.62 27.87 3.69
C ASN A 5 -3.69 28.42 4.78
N ALA A 6 -4.21 29.23 5.68
CA ALA A 6 -3.44 29.81 6.79
C ALA A 6 -3.36 28.87 8.02
N GLU A 7 -4.30 27.92 8.16
CA GLU A 7 -4.44 27.10 9.36
C GLU A 7 -3.54 25.86 9.32
N PHE A 8 -3.36 25.25 8.15
CA PHE A 8 -2.51 24.07 8.03
C PHE A 8 -1.66 24.04 6.75
N LEU A 9 -0.57 23.31 6.79
CA LEU A 9 0.32 23.04 5.68
C LEU A 9 0.46 21.52 5.52
N PRO A 10 0.02 20.93 4.38
CA PRO A 10 0.28 19.52 4.10
C PRO A 10 1.71 19.33 3.58
N ILE A 11 2.44 18.44 4.23
CA ILE A 11 3.81 18.05 3.86
C ILE A 11 3.79 16.54 3.59
N VAL A 12 4.23 16.14 2.40
CA VAL A 12 4.25 14.73 2.00
C VAL A 12 5.68 14.30 1.71
N LEU A 13 6.12 13.22 2.35
CA LEU A 13 7.41 12.60 2.09
C LEU A 13 7.31 11.68 0.87
N GLY A 14 7.99 12.07 -0.21
CA GLY A 14 7.99 11.43 -1.53
C GLY A 14 7.53 12.39 -2.64
N THR A 15 7.80 12.00 -3.89
CA THR A 15 7.50 12.80 -5.10
C THR A 15 6.79 11.97 -6.19
N ASN A 16 6.32 10.77 -5.83
CA ASN A 16 5.73 9.80 -6.75
C ASN A 16 4.22 10.00 -6.98
N LEU A 17 3.58 9.04 -7.65
CA LEU A 17 2.15 9.02 -7.92
C LEU A 17 1.30 9.16 -6.65
N ASN A 18 1.70 8.52 -5.54
CA ASN A 18 0.95 8.59 -4.29
C ASN A 18 0.98 10.00 -3.69
N THR A 19 2.11 10.69 -3.79
CA THR A 19 2.22 12.13 -3.43
C THR A 19 1.22 12.97 -4.22
N TYR A 20 1.17 12.77 -5.53
CA TYR A 20 0.22 13.51 -6.38
C TYR A 20 -1.24 13.16 -6.02
N ASN A 21 -1.53 11.90 -5.73
CA ASN A 21 -2.84 11.46 -5.25
C ASN A 21 -3.26 12.23 -3.99
N ILE A 22 -2.40 12.27 -2.97
CA ILE A 22 -2.65 12.97 -1.71
C ILE A 22 -2.84 14.47 -1.97
N ALA A 23 -1.93 15.08 -2.72
CA ALA A 23 -1.99 16.50 -3.05
C ALA A 23 -3.27 16.88 -3.81
N ARG A 24 -3.68 16.07 -4.79
CA ARG A 24 -4.92 16.26 -5.52
C ARG A 24 -6.14 16.12 -4.61
N SER A 25 -6.16 15.12 -3.74
CA SER A 25 -7.25 14.89 -2.81
C SER A 25 -7.41 16.07 -1.82
N LEU A 26 -6.30 16.63 -1.36
CA LEU A 26 -6.28 17.84 -0.52
C LEU A 26 -6.70 19.09 -1.29
N HIS A 27 -6.21 19.24 -2.54
CA HIS A 27 -6.59 20.36 -3.37
C HIS A 27 -8.08 20.34 -3.73
N GLU A 28 -8.65 19.17 -4.05
CA GLU A 28 -10.09 19.03 -4.31
C GLU A 28 -10.95 19.37 -3.08
N ALA A 29 -10.46 19.07 -1.86
CA ALA A 29 -11.21 19.33 -0.63
C ALA A 29 -11.05 20.76 -0.09
N TYR A 30 -9.86 21.36 -0.22
CA TYR A 30 -9.49 22.59 0.48
C TYR A 30 -8.84 23.67 -0.39
N GLY A 31 -8.59 23.42 -1.68
CA GLY A 31 -7.89 24.35 -2.57
C GLY A 31 -6.41 24.56 -2.20
N VAL A 32 -5.82 23.73 -1.33
CA VAL A 32 -4.45 23.90 -0.82
C VAL A 32 -3.43 23.31 -1.79
N ARG A 33 -2.21 23.87 -1.75
CA ARG A 33 -1.03 23.26 -2.36
C ARG A 33 -0.31 22.40 -1.31
N THR A 34 0.30 21.31 -1.78
CA THR A 34 1.06 20.38 -0.94
C THR A 34 2.56 20.60 -1.14
N LEU A 35 3.32 20.66 -0.04
CA LEU A 35 4.77 20.60 -0.06
C LEU A 35 5.20 19.14 -0.12
N ALA A 36 5.91 18.74 -1.17
CA ALA A 36 6.43 17.40 -1.37
C ALA A 36 7.95 17.39 -1.21
N LEU A 37 8.47 16.46 -0.41
CA LEU A 37 9.90 16.34 -0.13
C LEU A 37 10.43 15.02 -0.68
N GLY A 38 11.61 15.05 -1.34
CA GLY A 38 12.21 13.84 -1.87
C GLY A 38 13.62 14.06 -2.42
N ARG A 39 14.22 13.00 -2.98
CA ARG A 39 15.58 13.10 -3.55
C ARG A 39 15.62 13.84 -4.89
N PHE A 40 14.59 13.66 -5.70
CA PHE A 40 14.46 14.27 -7.04
C PHE A 40 13.01 14.40 -7.44
N PRO A 41 12.67 15.34 -8.32
CA PRO A 41 11.30 15.47 -8.81
C PRO A 41 10.98 14.29 -9.75
N LEU A 42 9.91 13.58 -9.48
CA LEU A 42 9.36 12.60 -10.42
C LEU A 42 8.30 13.27 -11.30
N ARG A 43 8.08 12.72 -12.50
CA ARG A 43 7.14 13.31 -13.49
C ARG A 43 5.71 13.40 -12.99
N GLU A 44 5.35 12.53 -12.05
CA GLU A 44 4.04 12.51 -11.42
C GLU A 44 3.74 13.78 -10.61
N THR A 45 4.77 14.47 -10.10
CA THR A 45 4.64 15.71 -9.31
C THR A 45 5.32 16.92 -9.95
N ALA A 46 6.23 16.70 -10.90
CA ALA A 46 6.94 17.77 -11.58
C ALA A 46 5.97 18.68 -12.36
N ASP A 47 6.32 19.96 -12.47
CA ASP A 47 5.55 20.98 -13.19
C ASP A 47 4.06 21.11 -12.77
N SER A 48 3.72 20.60 -11.57
CA SER A 48 2.38 20.68 -11.00
C SER A 48 2.12 22.06 -10.36
N ARG A 49 0.89 22.55 -10.49
CA ARG A 49 0.45 23.78 -9.83
C ARG A 49 -0.04 23.54 -8.40
N ILE A 50 -0.35 22.29 -8.07
CA ILE A 50 -0.89 21.89 -6.77
C ILE A 50 0.14 21.24 -5.85
N VAL A 51 1.35 20.95 -6.39
CA VAL A 51 2.47 20.41 -5.62
C VAL A 51 3.65 21.36 -5.72
N ASP A 52 4.26 21.66 -4.58
CA ASP A 52 5.55 22.32 -4.47
C ASP A 52 6.60 21.27 -4.12
N VAL A 53 7.53 20.98 -5.03
CA VAL A 53 8.53 19.92 -4.84
C VAL A 53 9.83 20.51 -4.36
N ARG A 54 10.30 20.09 -3.18
CA ARG A 54 11.65 20.40 -2.69
C ARG A 54 12.48 19.12 -2.65
N THR A 55 13.72 19.20 -3.12
CA THR A 55 14.57 18.02 -3.23
C THR A 55 15.89 18.21 -2.47
N TYR A 56 16.30 17.11 -1.83
CA TYR A 56 17.56 16.99 -1.09
C TYR A 56 18.24 15.71 -1.56
N ARG A 57 19.52 15.78 -1.94
CA ARG A 57 20.25 14.62 -2.52
C ARG A 57 20.37 13.45 -1.57
N ASP A 58 20.47 13.74 -0.29
CA ASP A 58 20.62 12.84 0.85
C ASP A 58 19.31 12.50 1.56
N PHE A 59 18.16 12.65 0.88
CA PHE A 59 16.84 12.38 1.46
C PHE A 59 16.48 10.87 1.51
N ASP A 60 17.49 10.02 1.56
CA ASP A 60 17.49 8.60 1.88
C ASP A 60 18.26 8.29 3.19
N ASP A 61 18.75 9.33 3.86
CA ASP A 61 19.32 9.25 5.19
C ASP A 61 18.25 9.68 6.23
N PRO A 62 17.87 8.81 7.19
CA PRO A 62 16.90 9.12 8.23
C PRO A 62 17.22 10.39 9.02
N GLU A 63 18.47 10.59 9.43
CA GLU A 63 18.88 11.76 10.21
C GLU A 63 18.72 13.05 9.40
N ARG A 64 19.04 13.00 8.11
CA ARG A 64 18.84 14.15 7.22
C ARG A 64 17.37 14.48 7.02
N ILE A 65 16.51 13.47 6.92
CA ILE A 65 15.04 13.67 6.83
C ILE A 65 14.54 14.41 8.08
N VAL A 66 14.95 13.98 9.27
CA VAL A 66 14.56 14.61 10.53
C VAL A 66 15.09 16.03 10.63
N ALA A 67 16.35 16.27 10.24
CA ALA A 67 16.92 17.62 10.21
C ALA A 67 16.13 18.56 9.29
N VAL A 68 15.81 18.13 8.06
CA VAL A 68 14.99 18.90 7.12
C VAL A 68 13.60 19.19 7.70
N LEU A 69 12.99 18.22 8.37
CA LEU A 69 11.68 18.43 9.00
C LEU A 69 11.75 19.47 10.13
N ARG A 70 12.81 19.48 10.93
CA ARG A 70 13.03 20.53 11.94
C ARG A 70 13.20 21.92 11.32
N GLU A 71 14.06 22.04 10.28
CA GLU A 71 14.24 23.27 9.50
C GLU A 71 12.89 23.81 8.97
N LEU A 72 12.04 22.93 8.42
CA LEU A 72 10.72 23.30 7.90
C LEU A 72 9.73 23.72 8.98
N ALA A 73 9.83 23.15 10.18
CA ALA A 73 8.98 23.55 11.30
C ALA A 73 9.25 25.02 11.71
N GLU A 74 10.51 25.42 11.62
CA GLU A 74 10.91 26.81 11.86
C GLU A 74 10.51 27.76 10.71
N GLU A 75 10.56 27.28 9.44
CA GLU A 75 10.17 28.06 8.26
C GLU A 75 8.68 28.42 8.23
N PHE A 76 7.82 27.56 8.80
CA PHE A 76 6.36 27.73 8.78
C PHE A 76 5.76 27.81 10.19
N PRO A 77 6.08 28.85 10.97
CA PRO A 77 5.51 29.01 12.30
C PRO A 77 4.00 29.31 12.25
N GLY A 78 3.28 28.96 13.31
CA GLY A 78 1.86 29.30 13.47
C GLY A 78 0.87 28.49 12.62
N ARG A 79 1.33 27.50 11.85
CA ARG A 79 0.47 26.58 11.09
C ARG A 79 0.56 25.17 11.67
N LYS A 80 -0.54 24.45 11.68
CA LYS A 80 -0.51 23.00 11.90
C LYS A 80 0.13 22.34 10.68
N ARG A 81 1.23 21.64 10.87
CA ARG A 81 1.96 20.94 9.80
C ARG A 81 1.52 19.49 9.77
N LEU A 82 0.75 19.10 8.74
CA LEU A 82 0.29 17.73 8.54
C LEU A 82 1.34 16.95 7.76
N LEU A 83 2.05 16.03 8.43
CA LEU A 83 3.12 15.23 7.86
C LEU A 83 2.58 13.87 7.41
N ILE A 84 2.65 13.58 6.12
CA ILE A 84 2.17 12.33 5.54
C ILE A 84 3.34 11.59 4.88
N ALA A 85 3.65 10.39 5.38
CA ALA A 85 4.57 9.46 4.74
C ALA A 85 3.81 8.60 3.72
N ASN A 86 4.33 8.46 2.49
CA ASN A 86 3.62 7.82 1.39
C ASN A 86 4.25 6.54 0.85
N ILE A 87 5.43 6.17 1.37
CA ILE A 87 6.12 4.90 1.10
C ILE A 87 6.64 4.33 2.41
N GLU A 88 6.87 3.03 2.43
CA GLU A 88 7.29 2.28 3.61
C GLU A 88 8.53 2.88 4.29
N PHE A 89 9.57 3.19 3.52
CA PHE A 89 10.80 3.80 4.04
C PHE A 89 10.52 5.08 4.86
N TYR A 90 9.77 6.03 4.30
CA TYR A 90 9.45 7.26 5.03
C TYR A 90 8.50 7.02 6.20
N THR A 91 7.60 6.05 6.08
CA THR A 91 6.71 5.66 7.20
C THR A 91 7.53 5.16 8.38
N ASN A 92 8.51 4.30 8.14
CA ASN A 92 9.40 3.77 9.18
C ASN A 92 10.25 4.87 9.82
N VAL A 93 10.81 5.79 9.02
CA VAL A 93 11.58 6.93 9.56
C VAL A 93 10.71 7.79 10.46
N VAL A 94 9.49 8.15 10.04
CA VAL A 94 8.59 9.01 10.85
C VAL A 94 8.15 8.29 12.13
N ILE A 95 7.91 6.99 12.09
CA ILE A 95 7.55 6.21 13.28
C ILE A 95 8.73 6.14 14.26
N ALA A 96 9.93 5.80 13.78
CA ALA A 96 11.13 5.69 14.61
C ALA A 96 11.55 7.02 15.28
N HIS A 97 11.28 8.15 14.62
CA HIS A 97 11.60 9.48 15.15
C HIS A 97 10.37 10.24 15.64
N ARG A 98 9.29 9.52 15.97
CA ARG A 98 8.02 10.14 16.35
C ARG A 98 8.15 11.10 17.54
N ALA A 99 8.87 10.69 18.60
CA ALA A 99 9.07 11.50 19.79
C ALA A 99 9.71 12.87 19.52
N GLU A 100 10.51 12.97 18.46
CA GLU A 100 11.15 14.23 18.04
C GLU A 100 10.27 15.09 17.13
N LEU A 101 9.27 14.48 16.49
CA LEU A 101 8.46 15.11 15.45
C LEU A 101 7.03 15.46 15.90
N GLU A 102 6.49 14.79 16.93
CA GLU A 102 5.07 14.92 17.30
C GLU A 102 4.68 16.29 17.88
N ASP A 103 5.63 17.00 18.49
CA ASP A 103 5.41 18.39 18.94
C ASP A 103 5.44 19.39 17.77
N LEU A 104 6.06 19.01 16.65
CA LEU A 104 6.24 19.84 15.48
C LEU A 104 5.19 19.57 14.39
N TYR A 105 4.65 18.35 14.35
CA TYR A 105 3.83 17.85 13.25
C TYR A 105 2.59 17.10 13.73
N VAL A 106 1.51 17.22 12.97
CA VAL A 106 0.37 16.30 13.06
C VAL A 106 0.72 15.06 12.23
N ILE A 107 0.88 13.91 12.89
CA ILE A 107 1.37 12.66 12.28
C ILE A 107 0.24 11.61 12.27
N PRO A 108 -0.35 11.29 11.11
CA PRO A 108 -1.45 10.32 10.99
C PRO A 108 -0.95 8.88 10.89
N LEU A 109 -0.11 8.43 11.81
CA LEU A 109 0.46 7.09 11.85
C LEU A 109 0.26 6.46 13.24
N VAL A 110 0.31 5.15 13.30
CA VAL A 110 0.33 4.36 14.55
C VAL A 110 1.63 4.57 15.33
N GLY A 111 1.63 4.21 16.61
CA GLY A 111 2.84 4.16 17.42
C GLY A 111 3.76 2.99 17.04
N GLU A 112 5.00 3.04 17.54
CA GLU A 112 6.08 2.13 17.18
C GLU A 112 5.74 0.66 17.51
N ASP A 113 5.20 0.37 18.68
CA ASP A 113 4.87 -1.00 19.10
C ASP A 113 3.85 -1.67 18.17
N LEU A 114 2.78 -0.94 17.82
CA LEU A 114 1.77 -1.47 16.90
C LEU A 114 2.33 -1.57 15.48
N ALA A 115 3.18 -0.63 15.07
CA ALA A 115 3.87 -0.69 13.79
C ALA A 115 4.74 -1.94 13.69
N ALA A 116 5.60 -2.19 14.67
CA ALA A 116 6.46 -3.36 14.72
C ALA A 116 5.64 -4.67 14.64
N ARG A 117 4.56 -4.75 15.42
CA ARG A 117 3.65 -5.92 15.43
C ARG A 117 2.99 -6.17 14.06
N LEU A 118 2.55 -5.13 13.35
CA LEU A 118 1.87 -5.28 12.07
C LEU A 118 2.81 -5.49 10.89
N MET A 119 4.04 -5.00 10.98
CA MET A 119 5.06 -5.14 9.94
C MET A 119 5.78 -6.48 10.00
N ASN A 120 5.91 -7.06 11.20
CA ASN A 120 6.44 -8.41 11.37
C ASN A 120 5.37 -9.43 10.91
N LYS A 121 5.70 -10.23 9.89
CA LYS A 121 4.75 -11.17 9.30
C LYS A 121 4.30 -12.28 10.24
N THR A 122 5.18 -12.70 11.15
CA THR A 122 4.88 -13.70 12.19
C THR A 122 3.86 -13.15 13.17
N ASP A 123 4.11 -11.94 13.69
CA ASP A 123 3.23 -11.29 14.67
C ASP A 123 1.89 -10.87 14.03
N PHE A 124 1.90 -10.48 12.77
CA PHE A 124 0.67 -10.21 12.03
C PHE A 124 -0.20 -11.47 11.88
N ALA A 125 0.40 -12.60 11.47
CA ALA A 125 -0.34 -13.87 11.35
C ALA A 125 -0.90 -14.32 12.69
N ARG A 126 -0.10 -14.23 13.77
CA ARG A 126 -0.54 -14.52 15.15
C ARG A 126 -1.70 -13.59 15.57
N THR A 127 -1.57 -12.30 15.32
CA THR A 127 -2.62 -11.31 15.60
C THR A 127 -3.93 -11.62 14.89
N CYS A 128 -3.88 -11.99 13.61
CA CYS A 128 -5.06 -12.38 12.87
C CYS A 128 -5.71 -13.65 13.42
N ALA A 129 -4.90 -14.64 13.80
CA ALA A 129 -5.38 -15.90 14.41
C ALA A 129 -6.05 -15.63 15.76
N GLU A 130 -5.43 -14.85 16.65
CA GLU A 130 -5.96 -14.47 17.95
C GLU A 130 -7.30 -13.73 17.85
N LEU A 131 -7.45 -12.87 16.86
CA LEU A 131 -8.66 -12.10 16.62
C LEU A 131 -9.70 -12.83 15.75
N GLY A 132 -9.41 -14.04 15.26
CA GLY A 132 -10.29 -14.77 14.35
C GLY A 132 -10.49 -14.05 13.00
N VAL A 133 -9.56 -13.21 12.58
CA VAL A 133 -9.60 -12.49 11.31
C VAL A 133 -9.13 -13.41 10.18
N PRO A 134 -9.90 -13.54 9.08
CA PRO A 134 -9.51 -14.38 7.96
C PRO A 134 -8.16 -13.94 7.35
N HIS A 135 -7.19 -14.83 7.43
CA HIS A 135 -5.85 -14.68 6.85
C HIS A 135 -5.41 -16.03 6.25
N PRO A 136 -4.38 -16.10 5.40
CA PRO A 136 -3.85 -17.39 4.96
C PRO A 136 -3.35 -18.18 6.16
N GLU A 137 -3.71 -19.45 6.25
CA GLU A 137 -3.19 -20.34 7.30
C GLU A 137 -1.68 -20.35 7.25
N THR A 138 -1.04 -20.22 8.40
CA THR A 138 0.39 -19.94 8.50
C THR A 138 1.01 -20.78 9.61
N VAL A 139 2.11 -21.47 9.28
CA VAL A 139 2.99 -22.14 10.22
C VAL A 139 4.31 -21.39 10.24
N ILE A 140 4.79 -21.10 11.44
CA ILE A 140 6.10 -20.47 11.65
C ILE A 140 7.10 -21.60 11.87
N ALA A 141 8.21 -21.58 11.12
CA ALA A 141 9.24 -22.60 11.16
C ALA A 141 10.62 -22.01 11.49
N THR A 142 11.23 -22.54 12.51
CA THR A 142 12.62 -22.26 12.88
C THR A 142 13.60 -23.15 12.08
N ALA A 143 14.90 -22.91 12.21
CA ALA A 143 15.92 -23.79 11.64
C ALA A 143 15.80 -25.23 12.17
N ALA A 144 15.50 -25.38 13.47
CA ALA A 144 15.34 -26.69 14.10
C ALA A 144 14.13 -27.45 13.54
N ASP A 145 13.02 -26.75 13.25
CA ASP A 145 11.84 -27.36 12.64
C ASP A 145 12.15 -27.87 11.23
N VAL A 146 12.85 -27.05 10.42
CA VAL A 146 13.22 -27.42 9.03
C VAL A 146 14.12 -28.66 8.98
N ASP A 147 14.95 -28.85 10.01
CA ASP A 147 15.83 -30.03 10.12
C ASP A 147 15.17 -31.25 10.75
N ALA A 148 14.02 -31.08 11.39
CA ALA A 148 13.30 -32.17 12.02
C ALA A 148 12.81 -33.20 10.99
N PRO A 149 12.91 -34.52 11.29
CA PRO A 149 12.34 -35.57 10.46
C PRO A 149 10.84 -35.37 10.28
N GLY A 150 10.34 -35.48 9.04
CA GLY A 150 8.92 -35.33 8.74
C GLY A 150 8.39 -33.91 8.67
N PHE A 151 9.23 -32.88 8.88
CA PHE A 151 8.76 -31.51 8.72
C PHE A 151 8.12 -31.27 7.35
N GLY A 152 6.91 -30.74 7.36
CA GLY A 152 6.12 -30.47 6.16
C GLY A 152 5.20 -31.61 5.74
N GLU A 153 5.18 -32.78 6.40
CA GLU A 153 4.29 -33.90 6.07
C GLU A 153 2.88 -33.72 6.63
N ASP A 154 2.75 -33.12 7.84
CA ASP A 154 1.49 -32.90 8.55
C ASP A 154 1.18 -31.40 8.71
N LEU A 155 1.14 -30.65 7.60
CA LEU A 155 0.72 -29.26 7.62
C LEU A 155 -0.80 -29.11 7.60
N PRO A 156 -1.40 -28.06 8.21
CA PRO A 156 -2.85 -27.86 8.25
C PRO A 156 -3.46 -27.47 6.89
N PHE A 157 -2.63 -27.31 5.86
CA PHE A 157 -3.04 -26.92 4.50
C PHE A 157 -2.27 -27.74 3.45
N PRO A 158 -2.88 -27.96 2.26
CA PRO A 158 -2.28 -28.80 1.22
C PRO A 158 -1.17 -28.07 0.45
N TYR A 159 -0.35 -28.86 -0.23
CA TYR A 159 0.55 -28.39 -1.28
C TYR A 159 -0.22 -28.05 -2.58
N PRO A 160 0.29 -27.11 -3.41
CA PRO A 160 1.50 -26.32 -3.20
C PRO A 160 1.30 -25.27 -2.08
N LEU A 161 2.41 -24.85 -1.48
CA LEU A 161 2.40 -23.83 -0.44
C LEU A 161 3.41 -22.72 -0.71
N ILE A 162 3.31 -21.65 0.05
CA ILE A 162 4.24 -20.51 0.04
C ILE A 162 5.25 -20.67 1.18
N LEU A 163 6.54 -20.56 0.83
CA LEU A 163 7.61 -20.37 1.81
C LEU A 163 8.24 -18.99 1.60
N LYS A 164 8.37 -18.22 2.67
CA LYS A 164 8.99 -16.89 2.64
C LYS A 164 9.70 -16.59 3.95
N PRO A 165 10.79 -15.77 3.95
CA PRO A 165 11.40 -15.30 5.18
C PRO A 165 10.47 -14.34 5.93
N ALA A 166 10.51 -14.39 7.27
CA ALA A 166 9.76 -13.47 8.13
C ALA A 166 10.38 -12.07 8.09
N ASP A 167 11.70 -12.01 8.23
CA ASP A 167 12.46 -10.76 8.18
C ASP A 167 12.73 -10.31 6.73
N THR A 168 12.41 -9.05 6.46
CA THR A 168 12.60 -8.40 5.15
C THR A 168 13.84 -7.54 5.06
N ASP A 169 14.59 -7.36 6.15
CA ASP A 169 15.76 -6.48 6.22
C ASP A 169 17.08 -7.25 6.05
N THR A 170 17.23 -8.39 6.70
CA THR A 170 18.45 -9.21 6.63
C THR A 170 18.44 -10.13 5.43
N TYR A 171 17.29 -10.77 5.14
CA TYR A 171 17.17 -11.70 4.01
C TYR A 171 17.62 -11.13 2.64
N PRO A 172 17.33 -9.88 2.25
CA PRO A 172 17.82 -9.32 0.99
C PRO A 172 19.33 -9.29 0.85
N ARG A 173 20.08 -9.21 1.96
CA ARG A 173 21.54 -9.14 1.98
C ARG A 173 22.21 -10.51 1.75
N LEU A 174 21.48 -11.60 1.97
CA LEU A 174 22.00 -12.95 1.73
C LEU A 174 22.23 -13.21 0.25
N ARG A 175 23.17 -14.08 -0.08
CA ARG A 175 23.48 -14.50 -1.44
C ARG A 175 23.59 -16.01 -1.52
N PHE A 176 22.71 -16.63 -2.29
CA PHE A 176 22.75 -18.07 -2.59
C PHE A 176 22.01 -18.35 -3.90
N GLU A 177 22.30 -19.49 -4.53
CA GLU A 177 21.69 -19.90 -5.79
C GLU A 177 20.21 -20.18 -5.62
N GLY A 178 19.40 -19.70 -6.58
CA GLY A 178 17.94 -19.88 -6.55
C GLY A 178 17.23 -19.05 -5.51
N LYS A 179 17.87 -17.99 -4.96
CA LYS A 179 17.23 -17.06 -4.03
C LYS A 179 16.00 -16.40 -4.64
N LYS A 180 14.89 -16.47 -3.94
CA LYS A 180 13.62 -15.78 -4.28
C LYS A 180 13.09 -15.08 -3.03
N LYS A 181 12.28 -14.05 -3.22
CA LYS A 181 11.54 -13.39 -2.13
C LYS A 181 10.42 -14.29 -1.59
N VAL A 182 9.83 -15.09 -2.48
CA VAL A 182 8.72 -16.02 -2.17
C VAL A 182 8.94 -17.28 -3.00
N TYR A 183 8.82 -18.44 -2.38
CA TYR A 183 8.93 -19.76 -3.03
C TYR A 183 7.54 -20.40 -3.07
N LEU A 184 7.14 -20.87 -4.23
CA LEU A 184 6.03 -21.81 -4.38
C LEU A 184 6.62 -23.21 -4.28
N VAL A 185 6.25 -23.95 -3.26
CA VAL A 185 6.80 -25.26 -2.88
C VAL A 185 5.77 -26.33 -3.15
N GLN A 186 6.20 -27.42 -3.80
CA GLN A 186 5.28 -28.44 -4.31
C GLN A 186 5.08 -29.63 -3.35
N ASP A 187 6.05 -29.89 -2.47
CA ASP A 187 6.02 -31.01 -1.53
C ASP A 187 6.93 -30.75 -0.31
N ALA A 188 6.86 -31.67 0.69
CA ALA A 188 7.63 -31.58 1.92
C ALA A 188 9.16 -31.70 1.67
N ALA A 189 9.60 -32.43 0.66
CA ALA A 189 11.01 -32.57 0.35
C ALA A 189 11.59 -31.26 -0.18
N GLU A 190 10.86 -30.59 -1.07
CA GLU A 190 11.21 -29.26 -1.58
C GLU A 190 11.18 -28.23 -0.45
N LEU A 191 10.17 -28.28 0.46
CA LEU A 191 10.07 -27.39 1.62
C LEU A 191 11.34 -27.46 2.47
N ARG A 192 11.73 -28.66 2.90
CA ARG A 192 12.94 -28.87 3.68
C ARG A 192 14.20 -28.42 2.94
N ASN A 193 14.30 -28.75 1.64
CA ASN A 193 15.48 -28.38 0.83
C ASN A 193 15.63 -26.86 0.73
N VAL A 194 14.56 -26.14 0.40
CA VAL A 194 14.59 -24.67 0.28
C VAL A 194 14.89 -24.04 1.66
N GLY A 195 14.22 -24.50 2.72
CA GLY A 195 14.45 -24.01 4.08
C GLY A 195 15.91 -24.17 4.53
N ARG A 196 16.49 -25.37 4.34
CA ARG A 196 17.90 -25.63 4.65
C ARG A 196 18.85 -24.73 3.87
N ARG A 197 18.60 -24.51 2.57
CA ARG A 197 19.43 -23.59 1.77
C ARG A 197 19.37 -22.15 2.29
N ILE A 198 18.21 -21.69 2.76
CA ILE A 198 18.04 -20.36 3.32
C ILE A 198 18.85 -20.24 4.62
N TYR A 199 18.73 -21.21 5.53
CA TYR A 199 19.47 -21.20 6.80
C TYR A 199 20.98 -21.40 6.59
N ALA A 200 21.39 -22.28 5.67
CA ALA A 200 22.80 -22.47 5.31
C ALA A 200 23.45 -21.21 4.72
N ALA A 201 22.66 -20.30 4.14
CA ALA A 201 23.14 -19.02 3.64
C ALA A 201 23.31 -17.95 4.76
N GLY A 202 23.06 -18.31 6.02
CA GLY A 202 23.22 -17.43 7.18
C GLY A 202 21.94 -16.69 7.60
N TYR A 203 20.76 -17.15 7.19
CA TYR A 203 19.51 -16.63 7.71
C TYR A 203 19.31 -17.08 9.17
N THR A 204 18.88 -16.17 10.04
CA THR A 204 18.81 -16.42 11.50
C THR A 204 17.42 -16.26 12.09
N ASP A 205 16.45 -15.78 11.30
CA ASP A 205 15.08 -15.55 11.74
C ASP A 205 14.14 -16.66 11.23
N ASP A 206 12.88 -16.58 11.59
CA ASP A 206 11.84 -17.55 11.23
C ASP A 206 11.52 -17.58 9.73
N LEU A 207 11.10 -18.76 9.27
CA LEU A 207 10.47 -18.93 7.96
C LEU A 207 8.96 -19.05 8.11
N ILE A 208 8.25 -18.42 7.21
CA ILE A 208 6.78 -18.48 7.11
C ILE A 208 6.41 -19.51 6.06
N VAL A 209 5.77 -20.58 6.50
CA VAL A 209 5.13 -21.61 5.69
C VAL A 209 3.64 -21.28 5.64
N GLN A 210 3.10 -20.99 4.47
CA GLN A 210 1.76 -20.43 4.36
C GLN A 210 0.97 -21.12 3.25
N GLU A 211 -0.34 -21.31 3.44
CA GLU A 211 -1.20 -21.84 2.40
C GLU A 211 -1.12 -21.00 1.12
N TYR A 212 -1.13 -21.67 -0.02
CA TYR A 212 -1.14 -21.02 -1.32
C TYR A 212 -2.58 -20.72 -1.75
N LEU A 213 -2.85 -19.44 -1.94
CA LEU A 213 -4.13 -18.99 -2.51
C LEU A 213 -3.97 -18.85 -4.02
N ALA A 214 -4.46 -19.84 -4.76
CA ALA A 214 -4.32 -19.87 -6.22
C ALA A 214 -5.22 -18.82 -6.89
N GLY A 215 -4.71 -18.18 -7.92
CA GLY A 215 -5.49 -17.30 -8.80
C GLY A 215 -4.69 -16.15 -9.40
N ASP A 216 -5.29 -15.54 -10.39
CA ASP A 216 -4.81 -14.32 -11.06
C ASP A 216 -5.37 -13.05 -10.39
N GLU A 217 -5.34 -11.93 -11.08
CA GLU A 217 -5.90 -10.67 -10.59
C GLU A 217 -7.38 -10.78 -10.16
N SER A 218 -8.10 -11.82 -10.61
CA SER A 218 -9.53 -11.99 -10.27
C SER A 218 -9.78 -12.37 -8.82
N VAL A 219 -8.76 -12.83 -8.09
CA VAL A 219 -8.84 -13.09 -6.64
C VAL A 219 -8.17 -11.99 -5.81
N MET A 220 -7.40 -11.10 -6.42
CA MET A 220 -6.68 -10.04 -5.72
C MET A 220 -7.60 -8.85 -5.42
N ARG A 221 -7.61 -8.41 -4.18
CA ARG A 221 -8.37 -7.27 -3.69
C ARG A 221 -7.47 -6.32 -2.93
N VAL A 222 -7.90 -5.10 -2.82
CA VAL A 222 -7.22 -4.08 -2.02
C VAL A 222 -8.24 -3.30 -1.21
N VAL A 223 -7.87 -2.93 0.00
CA VAL A 223 -8.70 -2.09 0.87
C VAL A 223 -7.87 -0.90 1.33
N ASN A 224 -8.41 0.31 1.20
CA ASN A 224 -7.86 1.49 1.85
C ASN A 224 -8.83 1.97 2.92
N THR A 225 -8.29 2.28 4.09
CA THR A 225 -9.06 2.67 5.27
C THR A 225 -8.52 3.93 5.93
N TYR A 226 -9.33 4.52 6.79
CA TYR A 226 -8.94 5.49 7.78
C TYR A 226 -9.62 5.18 9.11
N SER A 227 -8.84 5.06 10.16
CA SER A 227 -9.30 5.01 11.55
C SER A 227 -9.01 6.34 12.25
N ASP A 228 -9.97 6.85 13.02
CA ASP A 228 -9.86 8.14 13.68
C ASP A 228 -8.87 8.10 14.87
N ARG A 229 -8.61 9.27 15.47
CA ARG A 229 -7.74 9.42 16.64
C ARG A 229 -8.18 8.65 17.88
N HIS A 230 -9.39 8.07 17.86
CA HIS A 230 -9.91 7.20 18.92
C HIS A 230 -9.80 5.71 18.58
N GLY A 231 -9.07 5.37 17.49
CA GLY A 231 -8.89 3.99 17.04
C GLY A 231 -10.15 3.35 16.45
N ARG A 232 -11.06 4.14 15.87
CA ARG A 232 -12.29 3.64 15.26
C ARG A 232 -12.27 3.80 13.75
N LEU A 233 -12.59 2.74 13.04
CA LEU A 233 -12.73 2.78 11.59
C LEU A 233 -13.81 3.77 11.16
N ARG A 234 -13.45 4.77 10.35
CA ARG A 234 -14.35 5.80 9.83
C ARG A 234 -14.49 5.78 8.33
N PHE A 235 -13.48 5.30 7.62
CA PHE A 235 -13.55 5.21 6.18
C PHE A 235 -13.03 3.87 5.70
N LEU A 236 -13.73 3.26 4.74
CA LEU A 236 -13.29 2.06 4.05
C LEU A 236 -13.71 2.08 2.59
N SER A 237 -12.78 1.75 1.71
CA SER A 237 -13.03 1.51 0.30
C SER A 237 -12.32 0.24 -0.14
N ALA A 238 -13.08 -0.75 -0.58
CA ALA A 238 -12.57 -1.99 -1.14
C ALA A 238 -12.61 -1.97 -2.66
N ALA A 239 -11.63 -2.61 -3.30
CA ALA A 239 -11.57 -2.72 -4.75
C ALA A 239 -11.03 -4.07 -5.21
N GLN A 240 -11.55 -4.53 -6.36
CA GLN A 240 -11.04 -5.66 -7.13
C GLN A 240 -9.89 -5.17 -8.01
N ILE A 241 -8.71 -5.75 -7.88
CA ILE A 241 -7.62 -5.52 -8.84
C ILE A 241 -8.01 -6.14 -10.18
N VAL A 242 -7.88 -5.37 -11.26
CA VAL A 242 -8.23 -5.81 -12.62
C VAL A 242 -7.04 -5.77 -13.58
N LEU A 243 -5.95 -5.11 -13.18
CA LEU A 243 -4.67 -5.13 -13.87
C LEU A 243 -3.54 -4.91 -12.87
N GLY A 244 -2.76 -5.95 -12.62
CA GLY A 244 -1.54 -5.92 -11.83
C GLY A 244 -0.35 -5.33 -12.59
N GLU A 245 0.77 -5.11 -11.90
CA GLU A 245 2.03 -4.70 -12.49
C GLU A 245 2.78 -5.91 -13.07
N TYR A 246 3.37 -5.74 -14.26
CA TYR A 246 4.09 -6.82 -14.94
C TYR A 246 5.61 -6.69 -14.84
N ASP A 247 6.15 -5.52 -14.46
CA ASP A 247 7.57 -5.40 -14.15
C ASP A 247 7.89 -6.26 -12.91
N PRO A 248 8.80 -7.26 -13.03
CA PRO A 248 9.16 -8.13 -11.91
C PRO A 248 9.65 -7.41 -10.65
N LYS A 249 10.16 -6.19 -10.80
CA LYS A 249 10.60 -5.36 -9.68
C LYS A 249 9.46 -4.67 -8.93
N LEU A 250 8.30 -4.56 -9.57
CA LEU A 250 7.13 -3.84 -9.10
C LEU A 250 5.93 -4.78 -8.86
N VAL A 251 6.12 -6.08 -8.98
CA VAL A 251 5.09 -7.09 -8.69
C VAL A 251 4.53 -6.87 -7.29
N GLY A 252 3.19 -6.92 -7.18
CA GLY A 252 2.43 -6.55 -5.98
C GLY A 252 1.73 -5.19 -6.13
N ASN A 253 2.22 -4.30 -7.00
CA ASN A 253 1.49 -3.09 -7.35
C ASN A 253 0.43 -3.38 -8.43
N TYR A 254 -0.47 -2.43 -8.62
CA TYR A 254 -1.56 -2.57 -9.60
C TYR A 254 -1.85 -1.22 -10.27
N ASN A 255 -2.30 -1.31 -11.52
CA ASN A 255 -2.53 -0.15 -12.40
C ASN A 255 -3.99 0.02 -12.82
N ALA A 256 -4.87 -0.88 -12.44
CA ALA A 256 -6.31 -0.66 -12.56
C ALA A 256 -7.09 -1.47 -11.53
N VAL A 257 -8.13 -0.84 -10.98
CA VAL A 257 -9.07 -1.48 -10.05
C VAL A 257 -10.50 -1.08 -10.33
N VAL A 258 -11.43 -1.92 -9.91
CA VAL A 258 -12.87 -1.60 -9.84
C VAL A 258 -13.31 -1.65 -8.39
N THR A 259 -13.80 -0.54 -7.86
CA THR A 259 -14.33 -0.49 -6.49
C THR A 259 -15.51 -1.44 -6.31
N MET A 260 -15.67 -1.97 -5.12
CA MET A 260 -16.65 -3.00 -4.81
C MET A 260 -17.16 -2.89 -3.38
N LYS A 261 -18.35 -3.43 -3.17
CA LYS A 261 -18.89 -3.71 -1.83
C LYS A 261 -18.57 -5.17 -1.46
N ASP A 262 -18.08 -5.37 -0.25
CA ASP A 262 -17.90 -6.69 0.36
C ASP A 262 -18.10 -6.55 1.88
N ASP A 263 -19.31 -6.86 2.33
CA ASP A 263 -19.70 -6.62 3.73
C ASP A 263 -18.90 -7.51 4.70
N ARG A 264 -18.57 -8.76 4.32
CA ARG A 264 -17.77 -9.66 5.16
C ARG A 264 -16.33 -9.16 5.29
N LEU A 265 -15.73 -8.73 4.20
CA LEU A 265 -14.39 -8.15 4.23
C LEU A 265 -14.38 -6.83 5.03
N THR A 266 -15.39 -5.99 4.86
CA THR A 266 -15.53 -4.75 5.62
C THR A 266 -15.56 -5.02 7.13
N GLU A 267 -16.35 -6.01 7.56
CA GLU A 267 -16.43 -6.38 8.98
C GLU A 267 -15.13 -6.97 9.51
N SER A 268 -14.46 -7.85 8.74
CA SER A 268 -13.16 -8.41 9.13
C SER A 268 -12.09 -7.32 9.29
N VAL A 269 -12.06 -6.34 8.37
CA VAL A 269 -11.12 -5.22 8.44
C VAL A 269 -11.44 -4.30 9.61
N ARG A 270 -12.72 -4.01 9.85
CA ARG A 270 -13.18 -3.24 11.01
C ARG A 270 -12.76 -3.91 12.30
N HIS A 271 -13.09 -5.19 12.45
CA HIS A 271 -12.74 -5.95 13.64
C HIS A 271 -11.24 -5.93 13.92
N LEU A 272 -10.41 -6.14 12.89
CA LEU A 272 -8.96 -6.08 13.02
C LEU A 272 -8.50 -4.70 13.52
N LEU A 273 -8.87 -3.64 12.81
CA LEU A 273 -8.33 -2.30 13.08
C LEU A 273 -8.88 -1.70 14.39
N ASP A 274 -10.18 -1.88 14.68
CA ASP A 274 -10.80 -1.40 15.93
C ASP A 274 -10.26 -2.15 17.15
N SER A 275 -10.02 -3.47 17.05
CA SER A 275 -9.44 -4.27 18.15
C SER A 275 -8.00 -3.87 18.47
N LEU A 276 -7.27 -3.39 17.49
CA LEU A 276 -5.90 -2.90 17.66
C LEU A 276 -5.81 -1.42 18.06
N GLY A 277 -6.93 -0.70 18.12
CA GLY A 277 -6.91 0.74 18.32
C GLY A 277 -6.13 1.48 17.23
N TYR A 278 -6.18 0.96 15.98
CA TYR A 278 -5.41 1.51 14.86
C TYR A 278 -5.78 2.96 14.59
N VAL A 279 -4.79 3.83 14.32
CA VAL A 279 -4.99 5.25 14.01
C VAL A 279 -4.36 5.59 12.66
N GLY A 280 -5.05 6.38 11.85
CA GLY A 280 -4.57 6.83 10.55
C GLY A 280 -5.03 5.93 9.40
N ALA A 281 -4.36 6.05 8.24
CA ALA A 281 -4.70 5.25 7.08
C ALA A 281 -3.97 3.91 7.08
N ALA A 282 -4.68 2.87 6.63
CA ALA A 282 -4.10 1.58 6.29
C ALA A 282 -4.45 1.19 4.87
N ASN A 283 -3.51 0.48 4.22
CA ASN A 283 -3.75 -0.21 2.96
C ASN A 283 -3.56 -1.70 3.19
N LEU A 284 -4.61 -2.48 2.96
CA LEU A 284 -4.61 -3.92 3.17
C LEU A 284 -4.59 -4.64 1.82
N ASP A 285 -3.66 -5.56 1.67
CA ASP A 285 -3.62 -6.49 0.55
C ASP A 285 -4.42 -7.74 0.92
N VAL A 286 -5.31 -8.15 0.01
CA VAL A 286 -6.32 -9.17 0.29
C VAL A 286 -6.44 -10.12 -0.89
N MET A 287 -6.58 -11.41 -0.62
CA MET A 287 -6.94 -12.39 -1.63
C MET A 287 -8.26 -13.08 -1.29
N TYR A 288 -9.05 -13.33 -2.33
CA TYR A 288 -10.29 -14.08 -2.20
C TYR A 288 -10.04 -15.57 -2.41
N ASP A 289 -10.19 -16.34 -1.37
CA ASP A 289 -10.12 -17.80 -1.46
C ASP A 289 -11.44 -18.35 -2.03
N ARG A 290 -11.36 -18.84 -3.27
CA ARG A 290 -12.53 -19.43 -3.95
C ARG A 290 -13.04 -20.71 -3.31
N ARG A 291 -12.19 -21.44 -2.57
CA ARG A 291 -12.55 -22.70 -1.91
C ARG A 291 -13.47 -22.45 -0.72
N THR A 292 -13.18 -21.42 0.05
CA THR A 292 -13.94 -21.08 1.26
C THR A 292 -14.96 -19.96 1.05
N GLY A 293 -14.88 -19.24 -0.08
CA GLY A 293 -15.70 -18.05 -0.34
C GLY A 293 -15.35 -16.86 0.55
N THR A 294 -14.12 -16.80 1.09
CA THR A 294 -13.70 -15.82 2.09
C THR A 294 -12.56 -14.95 1.56
N SER A 295 -12.58 -13.67 1.90
CA SER A 295 -11.46 -12.75 1.65
C SER A 295 -10.46 -12.85 2.80
N LYS A 296 -9.21 -13.21 2.50
CA LYS A 296 -8.12 -13.37 3.47
C LYS A 296 -7.18 -12.18 3.39
N ILE A 297 -6.87 -11.56 4.52
CA ILE A 297 -5.97 -10.42 4.62
C ILE A 297 -4.54 -10.95 4.62
N LEU A 298 -3.70 -10.46 3.68
CA LEU A 298 -2.31 -10.90 3.52
C LEU A 298 -1.35 -10.07 4.35
N GLU A 299 -1.57 -8.75 4.36
CA GLU A 299 -0.74 -7.77 5.06
C GLU A 299 -1.47 -6.44 5.25
N VAL A 300 -0.97 -5.64 6.18
CA VAL A 300 -1.41 -4.26 6.44
C VAL A 300 -0.22 -3.32 6.23
N ASN A 301 -0.33 -2.45 5.25
CA ASN A 301 0.62 -1.35 5.06
C ASN A 301 0.16 -0.15 5.89
N LEU A 302 1.04 0.40 6.72
CA LEU A 302 0.74 1.46 7.71
C LEU A 302 0.63 2.86 7.07
N ARG A 303 0.11 2.92 5.88
CA ARG A 303 -0.01 4.12 5.07
C ARG A 303 -1.11 3.97 4.04
N GLN A 304 -1.47 5.08 3.45
CA GLN A 304 -2.32 5.10 2.26
C GLN A 304 -1.64 4.38 1.08
N GLY A 305 -2.37 3.53 0.37
CA GLY A 305 -1.86 2.80 -0.79
C GLY A 305 -1.51 3.73 -1.97
N ALA A 306 -0.50 3.36 -2.77
CA ALA A 306 -0.06 4.15 -3.92
C ALA A 306 -1.17 4.42 -4.96
N ALA A 307 -2.06 3.46 -5.13
CA ALA A 307 -3.19 3.54 -6.05
C ALA A 307 -4.51 3.96 -5.37
N SER A 308 -4.47 4.44 -4.13
CA SER A 308 -5.68 4.75 -3.33
C SER A 308 -6.59 5.84 -3.91
N PHE A 309 -6.20 6.50 -5.01
CA PHE A 309 -7.08 7.46 -5.69
C PHE A 309 -8.40 6.86 -6.19
N TYR A 310 -8.51 5.54 -6.28
CA TYR A 310 -9.78 4.88 -6.55
C TYR A 310 -10.85 5.17 -5.48
N THR A 311 -10.45 5.52 -4.26
CA THR A 311 -11.36 5.95 -3.20
C THR A 311 -12.11 7.23 -3.60
N MET A 312 -11.39 8.18 -4.24
CA MET A 312 -11.97 9.41 -4.79
C MET A 312 -13.00 9.10 -5.89
N ALA A 313 -12.71 8.12 -6.75
CA ALA A 313 -13.64 7.66 -7.78
C ALA A 313 -14.96 7.13 -7.17
N ALA A 314 -14.88 6.51 -5.99
CA ALA A 314 -16.03 5.97 -5.26
C ALA A 314 -16.71 6.98 -4.31
N GLY A 315 -16.33 8.26 -4.37
CA GLY A 315 -16.91 9.34 -3.56
C GLY A 315 -16.31 9.51 -2.17
N GLY A 316 -15.16 8.87 -1.89
CA GLY A 316 -14.43 9.04 -0.63
C GLY A 316 -13.15 9.88 -0.79
N ASN A 317 -12.65 10.45 0.29
CA ASN A 317 -11.42 11.24 0.29
C ASN A 317 -10.62 10.99 1.57
N LEU A 318 -9.62 10.09 1.49
CA LEU A 318 -8.75 9.75 2.62
C LEU A 318 -7.99 10.96 3.17
N ALA A 319 -7.46 11.81 2.30
CA ALA A 319 -6.69 12.97 2.72
C ALA A 319 -7.56 13.98 3.48
N ARG A 320 -8.86 14.05 3.16
CA ARG A 320 -9.82 14.82 3.94
C ARG A 320 -10.00 14.26 5.34
N CYS A 321 -10.00 12.94 5.51
CA CYS A 321 -10.10 12.32 6.83
C CYS A 321 -8.98 12.78 7.76
N TYR A 322 -7.73 12.84 7.28
CA TYR A 322 -6.61 13.36 8.06
C TYR A 322 -6.86 14.78 8.57
N VAL A 323 -7.34 15.66 7.69
CA VAL A 323 -7.51 17.07 8.02
C VAL A 323 -8.70 17.28 8.97
N GLU A 324 -9.85 16.67 8.68
CA GLU A 324 -11.05 16.84 9.50
C GLU A 324 -10.83 16.30 10.93
N ASP A 325 -10.20 15.12 11.05
CA ASP A 325 -9.97 14.48 12.34
C ASP A 325 -8.80 15.14 13.11
N LEU A 326 -7.60 15.14 12.52
CA LEU A 326 -6.38 15.44 13.25
C LEU A 326 -6.04 16.94 13.26
N VAL A 327 -6.38 17.67 12.19
CA VAL A 327 -6.12 19.11 12.13
C VAL A 327 -7.25 19.89 12.79
N TYR A 328 -8.50 19.59 12.42
CA TYR A 328 -9.67 20.33 12.93
C TYR A 328 -10.32 19.70 14.16
N GLY A 329 -9.98 18.49 14.53
CA GLY A 329 -10.52 17.79 15.69
C GLY A 329 -12.00 17.45 15.56
N ARG A 330 -12.51 17.31 14.34
CA ARG A 330 -13.92 17.02 14.06
C ARG A 330 -14.20 15.52 14.10
N ALA A 331 -15.37 15.13 14.57
CA ALA A 331 -15.83 13.76 14.48
C ALA A 331 -16.13 13.42 13.02
N LEU A 332 -15.63 12.25 12.56
CA LEU A 332 -15.90 11.74 11.23
C LEU A 332 -17.14 10.84 11.25
N PRO A 333 -18.10 11.05 10.32
CA PRO A 333 -19.11 10.04 10.07
C PRO A 333 -18.45 8.79 9.46
N GLU A 334 -19.04 7.64 9.70
CA GLU A 334 -18.59 6.41 9.04
C GLU A 334 -18.98 6.45 7.56
N GLN A 335 -18.03 6.09 6.69
CA GLN A 335 -18.24 6.00 5.25
C GLN A 335 -17.61 4.71 4.70
N VAL A 336 -18.45 3.83 4.17
CA VAL A 336 -18.03 2.65 3.39
C VAL A 336 -18.46 2.85 1.95
N THR A 337 -17.51 2.84 1.01
CA THR A 337 -17.84 3.02 -0.41
C THR A 337 -18.43 1.75 -1.00
N SER A 338 -19.51 1.89 -1.80
CA SER A 338 -20.24 0.76 -2.37
C SER A 338 -20.34 0.78 -3.91
N ASP A 339 -20.12 1.94 -4.52
CA ASP A 339 -20.27 2.13 -5.95
C ASP A 339 -19.16 1.49 -6.77
N ALA A 340 -19.51 0.77 -7.82
CA ALA A 340 -18.53 0.21 -8.75
C ALA A 340 -17.99 1.30 -9.69
N ARG A 341 -16.76 1.74 -9.47
CA ARG A 341 -16.04 2.76 -10.25
C ARG A 341 -14.74 2.17 -10.77
N LEU A 342 -14.36 2.57 -11.99
CA LEU A 342 -13.10 2.15 -12.60
C LEU A 342 -12.04 3.25 -12.42
N TRP A 343 -10.97 2.92 -11.69
CA TRP A 343 -9.77 3.73 -11.66
C TRP A 343 -8.66 3.05 -12.45
N VAL A 344 -7.86 3.86 -13.16
CA VAL A 344 -6.71 3.41 -13.94
C VAL A 344 -5.52 4.34 -13.75
N ASN A 345 -4.33 3.76 -13.74
CA ASN A 345 -3.04 4.47 -13.76
C ASN A 345 -2.36 4.42 -15.13
N VAL A 346 -2.96 3.68 -16.08
CA VAL A 346 -2.46 3.48 -17.44
C VAL A 346 -3.56 3.83 -18.44
N PRO A 347 -3.25 4.05 -19.72
CA PRO A 347 -4.27 4.26 -20.73
C PRO A 347 -5.31 3.13 -20.77
N TYR A 348 -6.59 3.47 -20.81
CA TYR A 348 -7.67 2.47 -20.82
C TYR A 348 -7.55 1.39 -21.92
N PRO A 349 -7.03 1.67 -23.14
CA PRO A 349 -6.77 0.60 -24.12
C PRO A 349 -5.86 -0.51 -23.61
N VAL A 350 -4.85 -0.21 -22.77
CA VAL A 350 -3.98 -1.19 -22.13
C VAL A 350 -4.78 -2.08 -21.19
N VAL A 351 -5.59 -1.47 -20.31
CA VAL A 351 -6.49 -2.21 -19.41
C VAL A 351 -7.41 -3.14 -20.20
N ARG A 352 -8.05 -2.62 -21.25
CA ARG A 352 -8.97 -3.40 -22.10
C ARG A 352 -8.30 -4.60 -22.77
N ALA A 353 -7.04 -4.46 -23.17
CA ALA A 353 -6.29 -5.52 -23.84
C ALA A 353 -5.86 -6.62 -22.86
N LEU A 354 -5.48 -6.25 -21.63
CA LEU A 354 -4.78 -7.14 -20.70
C LEU A 354 -5.66 -7.67 -19.56
N VAL A 355 -6.82 -7.06 -19.30
CA VAL A 355 -7.72 -7.50 -18.23
C VAL A 355 -8.12 -8.98 -18.41
N PRO A 356 -8.06 -9.81 -17.34
CA PRO A 356 -8.51 -11.20 -17.37
C PRO A 356 -9.93 -11.34 -17.92
N VAL A 357 -10.19 -12.41 -18.67
CA VAL A 357 -11.50 -12.64 -19.30
C VAL A 357 -12.63 -12.62 -18.27
N SER A 358 -12.39 -13.22 -17.11
CA SER A 358 -13.33 -13.27 -15.96
C SER A 358 -13.75 -11.90 -15.45
N LEU A 359 -12.89 -10.87 -15.60
CA LEU A 359 -13.11 -9.51 -15.08
C LEU A 359 -13.63 -8.52 -16.14
N ARG A 360 -13.63 -8.90 -17.42
CA ARG A 360 -14.06 -7.98 -18.52
C ARG A 360 -15.44 -7.42 -18.33
N HIS A 361 -16.40 -8.23 -17.87
CA HIS A 361 -17.76 -7.76 -17.61
C HIS A 361 -17.79 -6.68 -16.52
N ARG A 362 -17.06 -6.90 -15.42
CA ARG A 362 -16.97 -5.96 -14.28
C ARG A 362 -16.36 -4.63 -14.74
N VAL A 363 -15.26 -4.65 -15.50
CA VAL A 363 -14.62 -3.45 -16.07
C VAL A 363 -15.57 -2.71 -17.03
N LYS A 364 -16.25 -3.44 -17.91
CA LYS A 364 -17.21 -2.84 -18.85
C LYS A 364 -18.39 -2.16 -18.13
N LYS A 365 -18.90 -2.78 -17.05
CA LYS A 365 -19.98 -2.21 -16.22
C LYS A 365 -19.52 -0.94 -15.51
N ALA A 366 -18.37 -0.99 -14.82
CA ALA A 366 -17.83 0.16 -14.07
C ALA A 366 -17.48 1.34 -14.98
N ARG A 367 -16.96 1.07 -16.19
CA ARG A 367 -16.65 2.10 -17.21
C ARG A 367 -17.85 2.96 -17.62
N LYS A 368 -19.07 2.46 -17.55
CA LYS A 368 -20.28 3.24 -17.86
C LYS A 368 -20.43 4.46 -16.96
N HIS A 369 -19.83 4.42 -15.78
CA HIS A 369 -19.81 5.53 -14.81
C HIS A 369 -18.57 6.41 -14.91
N GLY A 370 -17.78 6.27 -15.98
CA GLY A 370 -16.54 7.00 -16.23
C GLY A 370 -15.27 6.18 -15.93
N VAL A 371 -14.13 6.75 -16.32
CA VAL A 371 -12.80 6.24 -16.01
C VAL A 371 -12.05 7.31 -15.26
N TRP A 372 -11.59 6.96 -14.08
CA TRP A 372 -10.86 7.87 -13.19
C TRP A 372 -9.36 7.64 -13.33
N HIS A 373 -8.61 8.73 -13.42
CA HIS A 373 -7.16 8.70 -13.56
C HIS A 373 -6.52 9.74 -12.62
N THR A 374 -5.55 9.34 -11.81
CA THR A 374 -4.94 10.20 -10.80
C THR A 374 -4.35 11.48 -11.39
N LEU A 375 -3.55 11.36 -12.46
CA LEU A 375 -2.81 12.49 -13.04
C LEU A 375 -3.64 13.40 -13.95
N ARG A 376 -4.88 13.01 -14.31
CA ARG A 376 -5.75 13.81 -15.20
C ARG A 376 -6.67 14.70 -14.36
N TYR A 377 -6.16 15.88 -14.04
CA TYR A 377 -6.87 16.86 -13.20
C TYR A 377 -6.93 18.23 -13.88
N ALA A 378 -8.14 18.76 -14.11
CA ALA A 378 -8.33 19.99 -14.90
C ALA A 378 -7.66 21.23 -14.29
N PRO A 379 -7.73 21.49 -12.97
CA PRO A 379 -7.06 22.64 -12.35
C PRO A 379 -5.53 22.60 -12.43
N ASP A 380 -4.92 21.41 -12.62
CA ASP A 380 -3.47 21.21 -12.72
C ASP A 380 -3.01 21.00 -14.18
N ARG A 381 -3.64 21.68 -15.13
CA ARG A 381 -3.28 21.58 -16.55
C ARG A 381 -2.38 22.74 -16.98
N SER A 382 -1.16 22.39 -17.41
CA SER A 382 -0.27 23.22 -18.21
C SER A 382 0.20 22.41 -19.42
N LEU A 383 0.82 23.05 -20.42
CA LEU A 383 1.38 22.32 -21.56
C LEU A 383 2.47 21.34 -21.12
N ARG A 384 3.37 21.78 -20.21
CA ARG A 384 4.42 20.92 -19.63
C ARG A 384 3.83 19.75 -18.88
N ARG A 385 2.86 20.00 -18.00
CA ARG A 385 2.17 18.96 -17.25
C ARG A 385 1.48 17.92 -18.15
N ARG A 386 0.83 18.38 -19.23
CA ARG A 386 0.23 17.46 -20.22
C ARG A 386 1.26 16.56 -20.88
N LEU A 387 2.44 17.10 -21.19
CA LEU A 387 3.54 16.35 -21.79
C LEU A 387 4.10 15.31 -20.79
N ASP A 388 4.23 15.68 -19.53
CA ASP A 388 4.70 14.73 -18.50
C ASP A 388 3.70 13.59 -18.26
N VAL A 389 2.41 13.88 -18.15
CA VAL A 389 1.37 12.85 -18.06
C VAL A 389 1.38 11.93 -19.28
N TRP A 390 1.55 12.49 -20.49
CA TRP A 390 1.67 11.69 -21.72
C TRP A 390 2.91 10.78 -21.68
N ARG A 391 4.05 11.28 -21.21
CA ARG A 391 5.29 10.49 -21.06
C ARG A 391 5.14 9.37 -20.03
N VAL A 392 4.43 9.61 -18.93
CA VAL A 392 4.09 8.58 -17.94
C VAL A 392 3.21 7.50 -18.58
N ASP A 393 2.14 7.89 -19.29
CA ASP A 393 1.24 6.98 -20.00
C ASP A 393 2.00 6.13 -21.03
N LEU A 394 2.92 6.76 -21.79
CA LEU A 394 3.75 6.05 -22.78
C LEU A 394 4.70 5.05 -22.13
N ARG A 395 5.39 5.46 -21.05
CA ARG A 395 6.28 4.56 -20.30
C ARG A 395 5.53 3.33 -19.81
N HIS A 396 4.41 3.51 -19.12
CA HIS A 396 3.61 2.38 -18.65
C HIS A 396 3.16 1.46 -19.80
N THR A 397 2.74 2.03 -20.93
CA THR A 397 2.36 1.22 -22.11
C THR A 397 3.53 0.39 -22.61
N LEU A 398 4.73 0.98 -22.71
CA LEU A 398 5.94 0.29 -23.14
C LEU A 398 6.38 -0.80 -22.13
N ASP A 399 6.25 -0.53 -20.84
CA ASP A 399 6.57 -1.51 -19.79
C ASP A 399 5.66 -2.74 -19.90
N TYR A 400 4.35 -2.57 -20.12
CA TYR A 400 3.45 -3.69 -20.36
C TYR A 400 3.81 -4.49 -21.64
N VAL A 401 4.24 -3.83 -22.71
CA VAL A 401 4.70 -4.52 -23.92
C VAL A 401 6.00 -5.28 -23.64
N LYS A 402 6.94 -4.65 -22.95
CA LYS A 402 8.24 -5.24 -22.60
C LYS A 402 8.08 -6.46 -21.69
N PHE A 403 7.25 -6.37 -20.68
CA PHE A 403 7.05 -7.39 -19.67
C PHE A 403 5.84 -8.30 -19.92
N ALA A 404 5.24 -8.26 -21.12
CA ALA A 404 4.07 -9.07 -21.46
C ALA A 404 4.27 -10.57 -21.23
N ARG A 405 5.51 -11.07 -21.41
CA ARG A 405 5.90 -12.49 -21.18
C ARG A 405 6.16 -12.81 -19.71
N SER A 406 6.32 -11.81 -18.86
CA SER A 406 6.58 -11.96 -17.42
C SER A 406 5.29 -11.89 -16.59
N ARG A 407 4.13 -11.94 -17.26
CA ARG A 407 2.83 -11.99 -16.56
C ARG A 407 2.86 -13.14 -15.57
N PRO A 408 2.59 -12.91 -14.26
CA PRO A 408 2.44 -14.01 -13.31
C PRO A 408 1.43 -15.01 -13.85
N SER A 409 1.85 -16.26 -14.00
CA SER A 409 0.93 -17.35 -14.36
C SER A 409 -0.08 -17.53 -13.24
N ALA A 410 -1.34 -17.67 -13.60
CA ALA A 410 -2.45 -17.93 -12.70
C ALA A 410 -2.25 -19.23 -11.91
#